data_1e9562886a40dc48605f4b4ba011cee3
#
_entry.id   1e9562886a40dc48605f4b4ba011cee3
#
_cell.length_a   1.000
_cell.length_b   1.000
_cell.length_c   1.000
_cell.angle_alpha   90.00
_cell.angle_beta   90.00
_cell.angle_gamma   90.00
#
_symmetry.space_group_name_H-M   'P 1'
#
loop_
_entity.id
_entity.type
_entity.pdbx_description
1 polymer ?
#
loop_
_entity_poly.entity_id
_entity_poly.type
_entity_poly.pdbx_seq_one_letter_code
_entity_poly.pdbx_strand_id
1 'polypeptide(L)'
;RFAAIVQLLQSVPQTLTYNDFYFTNLAVAKDLSSAMMFDYNLLGRGYAYADVRNVTVSLEEEARQAFLAAYGALNPLEARLDRVVSTVVTLHFACQRKTFPTWAAAELERVSTSLESDVLALF
;
A
#
# COMPACT_ATOMS: atom_id res chain seq x y z
N ARG A 1 -12.95 -14.32 -11.85
CA ARG A 1 -12.33 -13.96 -10.55
C ARG A 1 -12.28 -12.45 -10.29
N PHE A 2 -12.15 -11.60 -11.32
CA PHE A 2 -12.10 -10.15 -11.11
C PHE A 2 -13.30 -9.61 -10.31
N ALA A 3 -14.53 -9.98 -10.69
CA ALA A 3 -15.73 -9.58 -9.95
C ALA A 3 -15.71 -10.04 -8.46
N ALA A 4 -15.19 -11.23 -8.20
CA ALA A 4 -15.08 -11.74 -6.83
C ALA A 4 -14.03 -10.95 -6.00
N ILE A 5 -12.91 -10.53 -6.61
CA ILE A 5 -11.93 -9.65 -5.96
C ILE A 5 -12.57 -8.30 -5.60
N VAL A 6 -13.34 -7.72 -6.52
CA VAL A 6 -14.07 -6.47 -6.27
C VAL A 6 -15.08 -6.64 -5.11
N GLN A 7 -15.79 -7.75 -5.05
CA GLN A 7 -16.70 -8.05 -3.92
C GLN A 7 -15.95 -8.18 -2.60
N LEU A 8 -14.78 -8.86 -2.58
CA LEU A 8 -13.94 -8.94 -1.40
C LEU A 8 -13.45 -7.56 -0.95
N LEU A 9 -13.01 -6.71 -1.90
CA LEU A 9 -12.62 -5.33 -1.59
C LEU A 9 -13.75 -4.51 -0.97
N GLN A 10 -14.98 -4.72 -1.42
CA GLN A 10 -16.16 -4.05 -0.86
C GLN A 10 -16.56 -4.60 0.51
N SER A 11 -16.16 -5.83 0.86
CA SER A 11 -16.49 -6.48 2.12
C SER A 11 -15.55 -6.11 3.27
N VAL A 12 -14.33 -5.65 2.99
CA VAL A 12 -13.42 -5.19 4.04
C VAL A 12 -13.80 -3.81 4.56
N PRO A 13 -13.53 -3.53 5.86
CA PRO A 13 -13.79 -2.21 6.43
C PRO A 13 -13.12 -1.09 5.63
N GLN A 14 -13.87 -0.04 5.35
CA GLN A 14 -13.36 1.11 4.63
C GLN A 14 -13.07 2.25 5.60
N THR A 15 -11.92 2.88 5.45
CA THR A 15 -11.49 4.03 6.25
C THR A 15 -11.01 5.17 5.37
N LEU A 16 -10.71 6.31 5.97
CA LEU A 16 -9.94 7.36 5.32
C LEU A 16 -8.50 6.88 5.17
N THR A 17 -7.98 6.89 3.94
CA THR A 17 -6.62 6.48 3.60
C THR A 17 -5.84 7.66 3.03
N TYR A 18 -4.57 7.75 3.40
CA TYR A 18 -3.66 8.78 2.91
C TYR A 18 -3.12 8.44 1.51
N ASN A 19 -2.87 7.15 1.24
CA ASN A 19 -2.46 6.56 -0.04
C ASN A 19 -1.11 7.03 -0.61
N ASP A 20 -0.40 7.95 0.02
CA ASP A 20 0.86 8.51 -0.48
C ASP A 20 1.92 8.65 0.62
N PHE A 21 1.96 7.71 1.57
CA PHE A 21 2.98 7.77 2.61
C PHE A 21 4.36 7.44 2.01
N TYR A 22 5.20 8.47 1.94
CA TYR A 22 6.64 8.37 1.74
C TYR A 22 7.33 9.28 2.75
N PHE A 23 8.56 8.94 3.13
CA PHE A 23 9.34 9.78 4.05
C PHE A 23 9.50 11.22 3.53
N THR A 24 9.45 11.45 2.21
CA THR A 24 9.49 12.78 1.59
C THR A 24 8.25 13.62 1.89
N ASN A 25 7.14 13.00 2.26
CA ASN A 25 5.89 13.66 2.64
C ASN A 25 5.74 13.79 4.15
N LEU A 26 6.84 13.59 4.89
CA LEU A 26 6.90 13.69 6.34
C LEU A 26 7.87 14.79 6.76
N ALA A 27 7.39 15.76 7.52
CA ALA A 27 8.21 16.76 8.20
C ALA A 27 8.36 16.38 9.67
N VAL A 28 9.60 16.33 10.15
CA VAL A 28 9.90 16.00 11.54
C VAL A 28 10.53 17.22 12.21
N ALA A 29 10.07 17.59 13.41
CA ALA A 29 10.65 18.66 14.20
C ALA A 29 12.13 18.35 14.52
N LYS A 30 12.97 19.38 14.59
CA LYS A 30 14.42 19.22 14.85
C LYS A 30 14.73 18.55 16.20
N ASP A 31 13.86 18.73 17.17
CA ASP A 31 13.95 18.13 18.51
C ASP A 31 13.26 16.76 18.61
N LEU A 32 12.77 16.24 17.47
CA LEU A 32 12.04 14.97 17.36
C LEU A 32 10.73 14.89 18.17
N SER A 33 10.22 16.01 18.66
CA SER A 33 9.02 16.05 19.50
C SER A 33 7.72 15.85 18.74
N SER A 34 7.73 16.06 17.42
CA SER A 34 6.54 15.97 16.58
C SER A 34 6.88 15.63 15.13
N ALA A 35 5.91 15.07 14.43
CA ALA A 35 5.97 14.83 13.01
C ALA A 35 4.64 15.20 12.37
N MET A 36 4.67 15.68 11.14
CA MET A 36 3.49 16.07 10.37
C MET A 36 3.60 15.52 8.95
N MET A 37 2.53 14.89 8.48
CA MET A 37 2.38 14.55 7.07
C MET A 37 1.81 15.73 6.30
N PHE A 38 2.19 15.86 5.04
CA PHE A 38 1.67 16.86 4.10
C PHE A 38 1.48 16.21 2.72
N ASP A 39 0.97 16.97 1.74
CA ASP A 39 0.61 16.47 0.41
C ASP A 39 -0.54 15.45 0.41
N TYR A 40 -1.75 15.96 0.64
CA TYR A 40 -2.98 15.15 0.75
C TYR A 40 -3.70 14.91 -0.58
N ASN A 41 -3.00 15.02 -1.71
CA ASN A 41 -3.61 14.91 -3.05
C ASN A 41 -4.27 13.56 -3.33
N LEU A 42 -3.79 12.49 -2.68
CA LEU A 42 -4.33 11.13 -2.82
C LEU A 42 -5.21 10.69 -1.64
N LEU A 43 -5.58 11.64 -0.76
CA LEU A 43 -6.48 11.33 0.35
C LEU A 43 -7.81 10.77 -0.19
N GLY A 44 -8.21 9.62 0.33
CA GLY A 44 -9.37 8.94 -0.22
C GLY A 44 -10.00 7.94 0.75
N ARG A 45 -10.90 7.13 0.21
CA ARG A 45 -11.53 6.02 0.92
C ARG A 45 -10.92 4.70 0.45
N GLY A 46 -10.46 3.90 1.38
CA GLY A 46 -9.84 2.61 1.09
C GLY A 46 -9.77 1.71 2.32
N TYR A 47 -9.08 0.59 2.21
CA TYR A 47 -8.80 -0.31 3.32
C TYR A 47 -7.48 0.08 4.00
N ALA A 48 -7.42 -0.09 5.32
CA ALA A 48 -6.32 0.43 6.14
C ALA A 48 -4.93 -0.14 5.74
N TYR A 49 -4.87 -1.40 5.32
CA TYR A 49 -3.60 -2.05 4.98
C TYR A 49 -2.86 -1.37 3.80
N ALA A 50 -3.55 -0.68 2.90
CA ALA A 50 -2.92 0.08 1.82
C ALA A 50 -1.93 1.13 2.35
N ASP A 51 -2.33 1.86 3.40
CA ASP A 51 -1.43 2.82 4.06
C ASP A 51 -0.35 2.12 4.88
N VAL A 52 -0.68 1.05 5.60
CA VAL A 52 0.32 0.27 6.36
C VAL A 52 1.44 -0.23 5.43
N ARG A 53 1.11 -0.75 4.24
CA ARG A 53 2.10 -1.14 3.23
C ARG A 53 2.97 0.04 2.83
N ASN A 54 2.39 1.18 2.49
CA ASN A 54 3.14 2.37 2.09
C ASN A 54 4.12 2.82 3.19
N VAL A 55 3.67 2.84 4.45
CA VAL A 55 4.54 3.13 5.60
C VAL A 55 5.66 2.09 5.70
N THR A 56 5.34 0.81 5.69
CA THR A 56 6.32 -0.26 5.93
C THR A 56 7.39 -0.38 4.85
N VAL A 57 7.08 -0.06 3.60
CA VAL A 57 8.09 -0.03 2.52
C VAL A 57 8.91 1.26 2.51
N SER A 58 8.44 2.31 3.17
CA SER A 58 9.08 3.63 3.21
C SER A 58 10.02 3.82 4.41
N LEU A 59 9.91 2.98 5.44
CA LEU A 59 10.67 3.10 6.68
C LEU A 59 11.80 2.07 6.74
N GLU A 60 12.91 2.46 7.38
CA GLU A 60 13.96 1.55 7.80
C GLU A 60 13.45 0.52 8.82
N GLU A 61 14.14 -0.61 8.93
CA GLU A 61 13.68 -1.79 9.70
C GLU A 61 13.27 -1.43 11.13
N GLU A 62 14.08 -0.70 11.86
CA GLU A 62 13.79 -0.33 13.27
C GLU A 62 12.52 0.53 13.37
N ALA A 63 12.40 1.54 12.52
CA ALA A 63 11.23 2.43 12.49
C ALA A 63 9.96 1.67 12.03
N ARG A 64 10.10 0.73 11.10
CA ARG A 64 9.03 -0.15 10.64
C ARG A 64 8.51 -1.03 11.78
N GLN A 65 9.40 -1.65 12.54
CA GLN A 65 9.03 -2.49 13.70
C GLN A 65 8.32 -1.66 14.78
N ALA A 66 8.84 -0.48 15.09
CA ALA A 66 8.20 0.44 16.04
C ALA A 66 6.80 0.86 15.57
N PHE A 67 6.65 1.19 14.28
CA PHE A 67 5.35 1.52 13.69
C PHE A 67 4.36 0.35 13.80
N LEU A 68 4.75 -0.86 13.39
CA LEU A 68 3.88 -2.04 13.44
C LEU A 68 3.47 -2.40 14.88
N ALA A 69 4.40 -2.27 15.83
CA ALA A 69 4.11 -2.49 17.26
C ALA A 69 3.08 -1.47 17.79
N ALA A 70 3.19 -0.21 17.40
CA ALA A 70 2.26 0.84 17.79
C ALA A 70 0.91 0.76 17.06
N TYR A 71 0.90 0.35 15.79
CA TYR A 71 -0.31 0.22 14.98
C TYR A 71 -1.22 -0.90 15.47
N GLY A 72 -0.63 -2.02 15.91
CA GLY A 72 -1.36 -3.16 16.43
C GLY A 72 -1.75 -4.20 15.37
N ALA A 73 -2.86 -4.90 15.61
CA ALA A 73 -3.26 -6.04 14.79
C ALA A 73 -3.68 -5.63 13.37
N LEU A 74 -3.13 -6.32 12.38
CA LEU A 74 -3.46 -6.14 10.97
C LEU A 74 -4.54 -7.13 10.53
N ASN A 75 -5.43 -6.69 9.63
CA ASN A 75 -6.42 -7.56 9.03
C ASN A 75 -5.75 -8.48 7.97
N PRO A 76 -5.71 -9.80 8.16
CA PRO A 76 -5.02 -10.72 7.24
C PRO A 76 -5.70 -10.80 5.86
N LEU A 77 -7.01 -10.53 5.77
CA LEU A 77 -7.70 -10.47 4.48
C LEU A 77 -7.27 -9.24 3.70
N GLU A 78 -7.18 -8.06 4.35
CA GLU A 78 -6.68 -6.85 3.71
C GLU A 78 -5.25 -7.03 3.21
N ALA A 79 -4.37 -7.66 4.00
CA ALA A 79 -3.00 -7.96 3.59
C ALA A 79 -2.92 -8.85 2.33
N ARG A 80 -3.79 -9.87 2.22
CA ARG A 80 -3.87 -10.71 1.02
C ARG A 80 -4.43 -9.96 -0.18
N LEU A 81 -5.50 -9.18 0.01
CA LEU A 81 -6.09 -8.34 -1.04
C LEU A 81 -5.08 -7.32 -1.56
N ASP A 82 -4.32 -6.70 -0.68
CA ASP A 82 -3.33 -5.69 -1.04
C ASP A 82 -2.24 -6.26 -1.96
N ARG A 83 -1.82 -7.51 -1.80
CA ARG A 83 -0.85 -8.14 -2.70
C ARG A 83 -1.30 -8.14 -4.17
N VAL A 84 -2.60 -8.29 -4.40
CA VAL A 84 -3.18 -8.27 -5.75
C VAL A 84 -3.47 -6.85 -6.19
N VAL A 85 -4.14 -6.08 -5.34
CA VAL A 85 -4.64 -4.74 -5.67
C VAL A 85 -3.50 -3.75 -5.88
N SER A 86 -2.49 -3.78 -5.00
CA SER A 86 -1.33 -2.88 -5.13
C SER A 86 -0.59 -3.08 -6.43
N THR A 87 -0.40 -4.34 -6.87
CA THR A 87 0.21 -4.64 -8.17
C THR A 87 -0.60 -4.03 -9.32
N VAL A 88 -1.92 -4.23 -9.35
CA VAL A 88 -2.79 -3.70 -10.40
C VAL A 88 -2.79 -2.17 -10.40
N VAL A 89 -2.90 -1.55 -9.23
CA VAL A 89 -2.93 -0.08 -9.09
C VAL A 89 -1.58 0.53 -9.48
N THR A 90 -0.47 -0.04 -9.01
CA THR A 90 0.88 0.41 -9.36
C THR A 90 1.10 0.36 -10.87
N LEU A 91 0.76 -0.75 -11.51
CA LEU A 91 0.91 -0.90 -12.96
C LEU A 91 -0.05 0.03 -13.73
N HIS A 92 -1.26 0.25 -13.24
CA HIS A 92 -2.18 1.21 -13.85
C HIS A 92 -1.54 2.62 -13.94
N PHE A 93 -0.98 3.13 -12.86
CA PHE A 93 -0.31 4.43 -12.86
C PHE A 93 0.99 4.43 -13.66
N ALA A 94 1.76 3.34 -13.63
CA ALA A 94 2.99 3.20 -14.40
C ALA A 94 2.74 3.26 -15.92
N CYS A 95 1.71 2.58 -16.39
CA CYS A 95 1.34 2.53 -17.81
C CYS A 95 0.80 3.87 -18.37
N GLN A 96 0.43 4.82 -17.50
CA GLN A 96 0.05 6.17 -17.92
C GLN A 96 1.26 7.09 -18.19
N ARG A 97 2.48 6.66 -17.84
CA ARG A 97 3.70 7.44 -18.04
C ARG A 97 4.24 7.26 -19.45
N LYS A 98 4.87 8.29 -20.00
CA LYS A 98 5.55 8.22 -21.32
C LYS A 98 6.65 7.17 -21.36
N THR A 99 7.34 6.97 -20.24
CA THR A 99 8.36 5.94 -20.05
C THR A 99 8.00 5.13 -18.83
N PHE A 100 8.10 3.80 -18.93
CA PHE A 100 7.79 2.92 -17.80
C PHE A 100 8.75 3.21 -16.64
N PRO A 101 8.24 3.55 -15.45
CA PRO A 101 9.07 4.00 -14.36
C PRO A 101 9.73 2.83 -13.62
N THR A 102 10.96 3.06 -13.13
CA THR A 102 11.75 2.03 -12.41
C THR A 102 11.09 1.57 -11.12
N TRP A 103 10.33 2.43 -10.43
CA TRP A 103 9.62 2.06 -9.21
C TRP A 103 8.53 1.00 -9.40
N ALA A 104 8.05 0.80 -10.64
CA ALA A 104 7.04 -0.21 -10.95
C ALA A 104 7.64 -1.52 -11.51
N ALA A 105 8.96 -1.61 -11.67
CA ALA A 105 9.61 -2.77 -12.28
C ALA A 105 9.36 -4.07 -11.49
N ALA A 106 9.43 -4.00 -10.16
CA ALA A 106 9.17 -5.16 -9.29
C ALA A 106 7.71 -5.66 -9.43
N GLU A 107 6.74 -4.75 -9.57
CA GLU A 107 5.35 -5.15 -9.77
C GLU A 107 5.09 -5.76 -11.16
N LEU A 108 5.83 -5.32 -12.18
CA LEU A 108 5.78 -5.95 -13.49
C LEU A 108 6.33 -7.39 -13.45
N GLU A 109 7.40 -7.63 -12.71
CA GLU A 109 7.94 -8.98 -12.49
C GLU A 109 6.93 -9.87 -11.74
N ARG A 110 6.23 -9.35 -10.76
CA ARG A 110 5.20 -10.08 -10.02
C ARG A 110 4.07 -10.61 -10.90
N VAL A 111 3.74 -9.94 -11.99
CA VAL A 111 2.70 -10.41 -12.95
C VAL A 111 3.04 -11.81 -13.49
N SER A 112 4.32 -12.07 -13.76
CA SER A 112 4.77 -13.36 -14.31
C SER A 112 5.20 -14.39 -13.25
N THR A 113 5.41 -13.98 -11.99
CA THR A 113 6.00 -14.84 -10.95
C THR A 113 5.02 -15.22 -9.85
N SER A 114 4.28 -14.25 -9.28
CA SER A 114 3.51 -14.49 -8.06
C SER A 114 2.04 -14.04 -8.11
N LEU A 115 1.66 -13.17 -9.04
CA LEU A 115 0.30 -12.61 -9.05
C LEU A 115 -0.79 -13.68 -9.16
N GLU A 116 -0.58 -14.72 -9.98
CA GLU A 116 -1.56 -15.80 -10.10
C GLU A 116 -1.74 -16.54 -8.77
N SER A 117 -0.65 -16.88 -8.08
CA SER A 117 -0.72 -17.55 -6.78
C SER A 117 -1.34 -16.65 -5.70
N ASP A 118 -1.05 -15.35 -5.71
CA ASP A 118 -1.68 -14.38 -4.81
C ASP A 118 -3.19 -14.28 -5.05
N VAL A 119 -3.64 -14.29 -6.31
CA VAL A 119 -5.07 -14.34 -6.66
C VAL A 119 -5.72 -15.65 -6.21
N LEU A 120 -5.04 -16.78 -6.37
CA LEU A 120 -5.55 -18.09 -5.93
C LEU A 120 -5.70 -18.17 -4.40
N ALA A 121 -4.78 -17.56 -3.66
CA ALA A 121 -4.79 -17.51 -2.19
C ALA A 121 -5.92 -16.66 -1.59
N LEU A 122 -6.70 -15.94 -2.42
CA LEU A 122 -7.89 -15.19 -1.97
C LEU A 122 -9.14 -16.07 -1.85
N PHE A 123 -9.14 -17.25 -2.47
CA PHE A 123 -10.29 -18.15 -2.59
C PHE A 123 -9.95 -19.56 -2.13
#